data_0f6aed2a87db18b3db2d5635b5ade85e
#
_entry.id   0f6aed2a87db18b3db2d5635b5ade85e
#
_cell.length_a   1.000
_cell.length_b   1.000
_cell.length_c   1.000
_cell.angle_alpha   90.00
_cell.angle_beta   90.00
_cell.angle_gamma   90.00
#
_symmetry.space_group_name_H-M   'P 1'
#
loop_
_entity.id
_entity.type
_entity.pdbx_description
1 polymer ?
#
loop_
_entity_poly.entity_id
_entity_poly.type
_entity_poly.pdbx_seq_one_letter_code
_entity_poly.pdbx_strand_id
1 'polypeptide(L)'
;VLLHEGGHFFFSKLFGVRVEKFYLFFDPWFHLFEFKPKNSDTTYGLGWLPLGGYCKISGMIDESFDTEQMKQPEQPFEFRSKPAWQRLLIMIGGVLVNFVLALFIYSMILFHWGEDYVATKDMTQGMKFNTEAKALGFQDHDILVGTEFGAFKTFDGDMYRDLSTATRVDIIRGGKPMSLNLPGDLDMLSMIKESPRFVEVYIPLQIDSVMK
;
A
#
# COMPACT_ATOMS: atom_id res chain seq x y z
N VAL A 1 12.35 10.97 -0.27
CA VAL A 1 12.68 12.40 -0.40
C VAL A 1 13.13 12.71 -1.82
N LEU A 2 14.32 12.25 -2.29
CA LEU A 2 14.88 12.62 -3.58
C LEU A 2 13.92 12.46 -4.77
N LEU A 3 13.21 11.34 -4.86
CA LEU A 3 12.25 11.06 -5.93
C LEU A 3 10.99 11.93 -5.81
N HIS A 4 10.56 12.21 -4.60
CA HIS A 4 9.45 13.11 -4.33
C HIS A 4 9.76 14.54 -4.83
N GLU A 5 10.86 15.10 -4.37
CA GLU A 5 11.34 16.42 -4.84
C GLU A 5 11.63 16.41 -6.34
N GLY A 6 12.14 15.28 -6.85
CA GLY A 6 12.34 15.04 -8.27
C GLY A 6 11.05 15.13 -9.10
N GLY A 7 9.92 14.76 -8.54
CA GLY A 7 8.61 14.92 -9.17
C GLY A 7 8.23 16.39 -9.36
N HIS A 8 8.37 17.21 -8.33
CA HIS A 8 8.14 18.65 -8.41
C HIS A 8 9.11 19.31 -9.41
N PHE A 9 10.36 18.93 -9.34
CA PHE A 9 11.40 19.39 -10.27
C PHE A 9 11.07 19.04 -11.72
N PHE A 10 10.70 17.80 -12.00
CA PHE A 10 10.39 17.32 -13.35
C PHE A 10 9.26 18.11 -14.00
N PHE A 11 8.12 18.24 -13.30
CA PHE A 11 6.98 18.99 -13.84
C PHE A 11 7.28 20.48 -13.95
N SER A 12 8.05 21.06 -13.04
CA SER A 12 8.48 22.46 -13.15
C SER A 12 9.29 22.69 -14.42
N LYS A 13 10.27 21.84 -14.69
CA LYS A 13 11.09 21.94 -15.92
C LYS A 13 10.29 21.67 -17.17
N LEU A 14 9.36 20.69 -17.13
CA LEU A 14 8.49 20.35 -18.26
C LEU A 14 7.61 21.55 -18.69
N PHE A 15 7.13 22.32 -17.74
CA PHE A 15 6.27 23.49 -18.01
C PHE A 15 7.04 24.82 -18.08
N GLY A 16 8.36 24.78 -18.13
CA GLY A 16 9.19 25.96 -18.23
C GLY A 16 9.13 26.86 -16.99
N VAL A 17 8.91 26.27 -15.83
CA VAL A 17 9.01 26.98 -14.54
C VAL A 17 10.44 26.86 -14.06
N ARG A 18 11.00 28.01 -13.60
CA ARG A 18 12.35 28.04 -13.06
C ARG A 18 12.38 27.37 -11.70
N VAL A 19 13.33 26.45 -11.54
CA VAL A 19 13.70 25.89 -10.24
C VAL A 19 15.00 26.55 -9.81
N GLU A 20 15.02 27.22 -8.69
CA GLU A 20 16.17 27.94 -8.16
C GLU A 20 17.12 27.01 -7.44
N LYS A 21 16.58 26.18 -6.54
CA LYS A 21 17.37 25.23 -5.76
C LYS A 21 16.72 23.85 -5.75
N PHE A 22 17.54 22.83 -5.81
CA PHE A 22 17.15 21.44 -5.64
C PHE A 22 18.13 20.80 -4.65
N TYR A 23 17.65 20.58 -3.44
CA TYR A 23 18.49 20.12 -2.35
C TYR A 23 17.99 18.82 -1.76
N LEU A 24 18.90 17.88 -1.64
CA LEU A 24 18.70 16.73 -0.77
C LEU A 24 19.16 17.14 0.62
N PHE A 25 18.29 16.98 1.60
CA PHE A 25 18.42 17.48 2.97
C PHE A 25 18.36 19.01 3.08
N PHE A 26 17.97 19.49 4.24
CA PHE A 26 17.93 20.92 4.54
C PHE A 26 19.32 21.46 4.82
N ASP A 27 19.53 22.72 4.47
CA ASP A 27 20.79 23.44 4.62
C ASP A 27 20.70 24.69 5.51
N PRO A 28 20.02 24.64 6.70
CA PRO A 28 19.99 25.79 7.59
C PRO A 28 21.44 26.12 7.98
N TRP A 29 21.85 27.37 7.73
CA TRP A 29 23.15 27.98 7.99
C TRP A 29 24.28 27.56 7.04
N PHE A 30 24.43 26.29 6.64
CA PHE A 30 25.46 25.84 5.70
C PHE A 30 25.02 24.56 4.95
N HIS A 31 25.68 24.32 3.83
CA HIS A 31 25.52 23.12 3.02
C HIS A 31 26.82 22.32 2.99
N LEU A 32 26.72 21.00 2.78
CA LEU A 32 27.86 20.11 2.66
C LEU A 32 28.46 20.20 1.25
N PHE A 33 27.60 20.34 0.25
CA PHE A 33 28.00 20.43 -1.15
C PHE A 33 26.98 21.27 -1.92
N GLU A 34 27.49 22.10 -2.83
CA GLU A 34 26.68 22.87 -3.77
C GLU A 34 27.32 22.87 -5.15
N PHE A 35 26.52 22.69 -6.18
CA PHE A 35 26.95 22.71 -7.56
C PHE A 35 25.91 23.39 -8.45
N LYS A 36 26.38 24.36 -9.25
CA LYS A 36 25.54 25.02 -10.25
C LYS A 36 26.13 24.80 -11.65
N PRO A 37 25.46 24.05 -12.54
CA PRO A 37 25.90 23.90 -13.93
C PRO A 37 25.90 25.23 -14.66
N LYS A 38 26.89 25.45 -15.52
CA LYS A 38 27.06 26.72 -16.28
C LYS A 38 25.83 27.10 -17.12
N ASN A 39 25.06 26.12 -17.57
CA ASN A 39 23.89 26.31 -18.45
C ASN A 39 22.58 26.02 -17.73
N SER A 40 22.52 26.09 -16.41
CA SER A 40 21.34 25.83 -15.62
C SER A 40 21.04 26.97 -14.66
N ASP A 41 19.77 27.34 -14.55
CA ASP A 41 19.31 28.27 -13.52
C ASP A 41 19.19 27.61 -12.13
N THR A 42 19.31 26.28 -12.08
CA THR A 42 19.11 25.51 -10.86
C THR A 42 20.44 25.24 -10.16
N THR A 43 20.48 25.51 -8.88
CA THR A 43 21.56 25.12 -7.97
C THR A 43 21.19 23.81 -7.30
N TYR A 44 22.06 22.81 -7.40
CA TYR A 44 21.89 21.50 -6.77
C TYR A 44 22.76 21.42 -5.53
N GLY A 45 22.25 20.88 -4.46
CA GLY A 45 23.01 20.84 -3.22
C GLY A 45 22.65 19.65 -2.31
N LEU A 46 23.53 19.47 -1.35
CA LEU A 46 23.38 18.52 -0.25
C LEU A 46 23.46 19.30 1.06
N GLY A 47 22.34 19.37 1.78
CA GLY A 47 22.30 19.92 3.11
C GLY A 47 22.89 18.95 4.15
N TRP A 48 23.06 19.42 5.36
CA TRP A 48 23.59 18.61 6.46
C TRP A 48 22.49 17.98 7.34
N LEU A 49 21.26 18.51 7.28
CA LEU A 49 20.16 18.11 8.15
C LEU A 49 19.24 17.09 7.44
N PRO A 50 19.31 15.79 7.78
CA PRO A 50 18.61 14.72 7.05
C PRO A 50 17.12 14.58 7.44
N LEU A 51 16.42 15.71 7.62
CA LEU A 51 14.97 15.71 7.96
C LEU A 51 14.07 15.84 6.73
N GLY A 52 14.63 16.06 5.55
CA GLY A 52 13.86 16.23 4.32
C GLY A 52 14.74 16.72 3.19
N GLY A 53 14.17 17.23 2.13
CA GLY A 53 14.80 17.93 1.05
C GLY A 53 13.85 19.01 0.57
N TYR A 54 14.24 19.81 -0.41
CA TYR A 54 13.36 20.82 -0.98
C TYR A 54 13.69 21.14 -2.43
N CYS A 55 12.66 21.57 -3.13
CA CYS A 55 12.71 22.05 -4.50
C CYS A 55 12.18 23.48 -4.53
N LYS A 56 13.05 24.50 -4.50
CA LYS A 56 12.65 25.90 -4.54
C LYS A 56 12.21 26.30 -5.95
N ILE A 57 10.92 26.53 -6.12
CA ILE A 57 10.27 26.86 -7.40
C ILE A 57 9.98 28.36 -7.43
N SER A 58 10.43 29.07 -8.48
CA SER A 58 10.18 30.51 -8.61
C SER A 58 8.69 30.82 -8.65
N GLY A 59 8.24 31.81 -7.86
CA GLY A 59 6.86 32.25 -7.80
C GLY A 59 5.91 31.31 -7.04
N MET A 60 6.45 30.38 -6.25
CA MET A 60 5.71 29.52 -5.34
C MET A 60 6.16 29.80 -3.91
N ILE A 61 5.22 29.89 -2.98
CA ILE A 61 5.53 29.91 -1.56
C ILE A 61 5.74 28.45 -1.14
N ASP A 62 6.96 28.10 -0.89
CA ASP A 62 7.37 26.80 -0.41
C ASP A 62 7.80 26.85 1.08
N GLU A 63 8.48 25.84 1.52
CA GLU A 63 9.00 25.70 2.88
C GLU A 63 10.04 26.78 3.25
N SER A 64 10.57 27.53 2.25
CA SER A 64 11.51 28.63 2.46
C SER A 64 10.82 29.93 2.90
N PHE A 65 9.47 30.00 2.83
CA PHE A 65 8.66 31.17 3.17
C PHE A 65 9.12 32.49 2.52
N ASP A 66 9.73 32.41 1.33
CA ASP A 66 10.21 33.58 0.59
C ASP A 66 9.05 34.35 -0.03
N THR A 67 8.48 35.26 0.72
CA THR A 67 7.37 36.12 0.30
C THR A 67 7.82 37.36 -0.48
N GLU A 68 9.11 37.68 -0.52
CA GLU A 68 9.62 38.88 -1.20
C GLU A 68 9.43 38.78 -2.71
N GLN A 69 9.60 37.61 -3.31
CA GLN A 69 9.31 37.40 -4.74
C GLN A 69 7.85 37.68 -5.09
N MET A 70 6.92 37.42 -4.18
CA MET A 70 5.48 37.62 -4.42
C MET A 70 5.07 39.07 -4.51
N LYS A 71 5.88 40.00 -4.02
CA LYS A 71 5.65 41.45 -4.08
C LYS A 71 6.03 42.03 -5.46
N GLN A 72 6.80 41.30 -6.25
CA GLN A 72 7.25 41.73 -7.57
C GLN A 72 6.22 41.37 -8.66
N PRO A 73 6.23 42.06 -9.82
CA PRO A 73 5.42 41.70 -10.97
C PRO A 73 5.71 40.27 -11.43
N GLU A 74 4.65 39.58 -11.81
CA GLU A 74 4.70 38.18 -12.29
C GLU A 74 5.59 38.03 -13.52
N GLN A 75 6.45 37.00 -13.51
CA GLN A 75 7.34 36.69 -14.62
C GLN A 75 6.89 35.43 -15.36
N PRO A 76 7.12 35.30 -16.69
CA PRO A 76 6.66 34.17 -17.50
C PRO A 76 7.22 32.78 -17.06
N PHE A 77 8.35 32.76 -16.36
CA PHE A 77 9.02 31.57 -15.87
C PHE A 77 8.59 31.18 -14.45
N GLU A 78 7.66 31.92 -13.83
CA GLU A 78 7.20 31.65 -12.48
C GLU A 78 6.02 30.68 -12.44
N PHE A 79 5.89 29.95 -11.33
CA PHE A 79 4.77 29.03 -11.07
C PHE A 79 3.40 29.73 -11.20
N ARG A 80 3.25 30.94 -10.66
CA ARG A 80 2.00 31.70 -10.66
C ARG A 80 1.54 32.11 -12.06
N SER A 81 2.46 32.21 -13.05
CA SER A 81 2.14 32.54 -14.45
C SER A 81 1.51 31.38 -15.22
N LYS A 82 1.55 30.17 -14.67
CA LYS A 82 1.09 28.97 -15.37
C LYS A 82 -0.40 28.74 -15.17
N PRO A 83 -1.07 28.13 -16.17
CA PRO A 83 -2.48 27.76 -16.04
C PRO A 83 -2.69 26.75 -14.89
N ALA A 84 -3.91 26.73 -14.33
CA ALA A 84 -4.22 25.97 -13.13
C ALA A 84 -3.84 24.49 -13.21
N TRP A 85 -4.04 23.84 -14.37
CA TRP A 85 -3.72 22.43 -14.54
C TRP A 85 -2.21 22.14 -14.49
N GLN A 86 -1.36 23.04 -15.01
CA GLN A 86 0.10 22.91 -14.88
C GLN A 86 0.55 23.08 -13.45
N ARG A 87 0.01 24.08 -12.77
CA ARG A 87 0.26 24.30 -11.34
C ARG A 87 -0.14 23.09 -10.50
N LEU A 88 -1.32 22.51 -10.80
CA LEU A 88 -1.75 21.28 -10.14
C LEU A 88 -0.75 20.15 -10.34
N LEU A 89 -0.30 19.90 -11.57
CA LEU A 89 0.66 18.84 -11.85
C LEU A 89 2.03 19.07 -11.18
N ILE A 90 2.49 20.31 -11.08
CA ILE A 90 3.69 20.65 -10.33
C ILE A 90 3.48 20.32 -8.85
N MET A 91 2.35 20.72 -8.26
CA MET A 91 2.08 20.49 -6.83
C MET A 91 1.93 19.01 -6.47
N ILE A 92 1.26 18.23 -7.29
CA ILE A 92 1.07 16.79 -7.03
C ILE A 92 2.23 15.92 -7.53
N GLY A 93 3.19 16.52 -8.25
CA GLY A 93 4.27 15.82 -8.92
C GLY A 93 5.08 14.89 -8.01
N GLY A 94 5.40 15.35 -6.81
CA GLY A 94 6.10 14.55 -5.81
C GLY A 94 5.30 13.31 -5.38
N VAL A 95 4.01 13.50 -5.07
CA VAL A 95 3.13 12.40 -4.68
C VAL A 95 2.90 11.43 -5.83
N LEU A 96 2.76 11.94 -7.06
CA LEU A 96 2.57 11.11 -8.25
C LEU A 96 3.77 10.20 -8.49
N VAL A 97 4.99 10.72 -8.38
CA VAL A 97 6.21 9.91 -8.52
C VAL A 97 6.31 8.86 -7.41
N ASN A 98 5.98 9.21 -6.17
CA ASN A 98 5.95 8.24 -5.08
C ASN A 98 4.91 7.13 -5.30
N PHE A 99 3.74 7.48 -5.83
CA PHE A 99 2.71 6.50 -6.16
C PHE A 99 3.18 5.53 -7.25
N VAL A 100 3.75 6.05 -8.34
CA VAL A 100 4.33 5.22 -9.42
C VAL A 100 5.45 4.32 -8.88
N LEU A 101 6.32 4.87 -8.03
CA LEU A 101 7.39 4.10 -7.37
C LEU A 101 6.83 2.98 -6.50
N ALA A 102 5.78 3.26 -5.72
CA ALA A 102 5.14 2.25 -4.88
C ALA A 102 4.54 1.11 -5.72
N LEU A 103 3.84 1.45 -6.81
CA LEU A 103 3.33 0.44 -7.75
C LEU A 103 4.46 -0.39 -8.36
N PHE A 104 5.56 0.27 -8.76
CA PHE A 104 6.72 -0.41 -9.32
C PHE A 104 7.34 -1.40 -8.32
N ILE A 105 7.61 -0.94 -7.09
CA ILE A 105 8.18 -1.78 -6.03
C ILE A 105 7.25 -2.96 -5.71
N TYR A 106 5.94 -2.69 -5.55
CA TYR A 106 4.96 -3.74 -5.27
C TYR A 106 4.89 -4.79 -6.40
N SER A 107 4.88 -4.32 -7.66
CA SER A 107 4.90 -5.21 -8.82
C SER A 107 6.18 -6.06 -8.88
N MET A 108 7.33 -5.48 -8.53
CA MET A 108 8.61 -6.21 -8.46
C MET A 108 8.60 -7.27 -7.36
N ILE A 109 8.01 -6.96 -6.20
CA ILE A 109 7.84 -7.91 -5.10
C ILE A 109 6.98 -9.08 -5.57
N LEU A 110 5.80 -8.79 -6.13
CA LEU A 110 4.90 -9.84 -6.65
C LEU A 110 5.56 -10.66 -7.77
N PHE A 111 6.31 -10.02 -8.64
CA PHE A 111 7.01 -10.71 -9.73
C PHE A 111 8.10 -11.66 -9.22
N HIS A 112 8.82 -11.28 -8.17
CA HIS A 112 9.96 -12.05 -7.65
C HIS A 112 9.55 -13.13 -6.65
N TRP A 113 8.63 -12.82 -5.73
CA TRP A 113 8.20 -13.75 -4.68
C TRP A 113 6.84 -14.39 -4.95
N GLY A 114 6.01 -13.77 -5.81
CA GLY A 114 4.63 -14.21 -6.02
C GLY A 114 3.73 -13.90 -4.83
N GLU A 115 2.62 -14.60 -4.76
CA GLU A 115 1.72 -14.61 -3.61
C GLU A 115 1.66 -16.01 -3.02
N ASP A 116 1.89 -16.11 -1.71
CA ASP A 116 1.68 -17.34 -0.98
C ASP A 116 0.19 -17.48 -0.62
N TYR A 117 -0.39 -18.60 -0.99
CA TYR A 117 -1.76 -18.92 -0.63
C TYR A 117 -1.88 -20.39 -0.21
N VAL A 118 -2.81 -20.65 0.70
CA VAL A 118 -3.15 -22.03 1.07
C VAL A 118 -4.33 -22.47 0.23
N ALA A 119 -4.11 -23.43 -0.66
CA ALA A 119 -5.19 -23.96 -1.48
C ALA A 119 -6.09 -24.87 -0.63
N THR A 120 -7.40 -24.71 -0.74
CA THR A 120 -8.38 -25.53 0.02
C THR A 120 -8.24 -27.03 -0.28
N LYS A 121 -7.84 -27.38 -1.51
CA LYS A 121 -7.57 -28.78 -1.91
C LYS A 121 -6.43 -29.44 -1.14
N ASP A 122 -5.49 -28.65 -0.62
CA ASP A 122 -4.30 -29.15 0.07
C ASP A 122 -4.53 -29.26 1.60
N MET A 123 -5.70 -28.84 2.08
CA MET A 123 -6.10 -28.91 3.49
C MET A 123 -6.58 -30.32 3.89
N THR A 124 -5.73 -31.32 3.73
CA THR A 124 -6.08 -32.74 3.97
C THR A 124 -6.42 -33.05 5.42
N GLN A 125 -5.94 -32.23 6.37
CA GLN A 125 -6.22 -32.36 7.81
C GLN A 125 -7.51 -31.64 8.23
N GLY A 126 -8.15 -30.93 7.28
CA GLY A 126 -9.34 -30.13 7.56
C GLY A 126 -9.03 -28.79 8.23
N MET A 127 -10.04 -28.20 8.81
CA MET A 127 -10.00 -26.88 9.44
C MET A 127 -10.40 -26.96 10.91
N LYS A 128 -10.04 -25.94 11.68
CA LYS A 128 -10.45 -25.77 13.07
C LYS A 128 -11.47 -24.64 13.14
N PHE A 129 -12.48 -24.80 13.95
CA PHE A 129 -13.60 -23.88 14.08
C PHE A 129 -13.76 -23.39 15.51
N ASN A 130 -14.12 -22.13 15.68
CA ASN A 130 -14.42 -21.55 16.99
C ASN A 130 -15.79 -22.02 17.52
N THR A 131 -16.16 -21.52 18.70
CA THR A 131 -17.41 -21.89 19.37
C THR A 131 -18.64 -21.45 18.59
N GLU A 132 -18.59 -20.28 17.96
CA GLU A 132 -19.67 -19.72 17.16
C GLU A 132 -19.92 -20.57 15.89
N ALA A 133 -18.87 -20.89 15.15
CA ALA A 133 -18.95 -21.78 14.00
C ALA A 133 -19.48 -23.17 14.39
N LYS A 134 -19.05 -23.72 15.55
CA LYS A 134 -19.56 -25.01 16.05
C LYS A 134 -21.02 -24.95 16.41
N ALA A 135 -21.56 -23.83 16.89
CA ALA A 135 -22.97 -23.62 17.13
C ALA A 135 -23.80 -23.66 15.83
N LEU A 136 -23.21 -23.30 14.70
CA LEU A 136 -23.81 -23.41 13.37
C LEU A 136 -23.67 -24.80 12.74
N GLY A 137 -23.03 -25.73 13.44
CA GLY A 137 -22.95 -27.14 13.02
C GLY A 137 -21.59 -27.55 12.42
N PHE A 138 -20.62 -26.66 12.33
CA PHE A 138 -19.24 -27.02 11.92
C PHE A 138 -18.56 -27.89 12.97
N GLN A 139 -17.64 -28.72 12.54
CA GLN A 139 -16.82 -29.55 13.42
C GLN A 139 -15.34 -29.40 13.01
N ASP A 140 -14.45 -29.58 13.99
CA ASP A 140 -13.01 -29.62 13.67
C ASP A 140 -12.75 -30.77 12.69
N HIS A 141 -11.84 -30.55 11.76
CA HIS A 141 -11.50 -31.40 10.62
C HIS A 141 -12.51 -31.37 9.45
N ASP A 142 -13.57 -30.54 9.48
CA ASP A 142 -14.34 -30.28 8.28
C ASP A 142 -13.46 -29.55 7.26
N ILE A 143 -13.65 -29.86 5.98
CA ILE A 143 -13.02 -29.16 4.87
C ILE A 143 -14.08 -28.34 4.17
N LEU A 144 -13.92 -27.02 4.12
CA LEU A 144 -14.81 -26.13 3.38
C LEU A 144 -14.59 -26.31 1.87
N VAL A 145 -15.66 -26.59 1.13
CA VAL A 145 -15.62 -26.81 -0.31
C VAL A 145 -16.10 -25.58 -1.08
N GLY A 146 -17.17 -24.96 -0.64
CA GLY A 146 -17.77 -23.81 -1.30
C GLY A 146 -19.08 -23.38 -0.69
N THR A 147 -19.69 -22.38 -1.29
CA THR A 147 -21.04 -21.88 -0.98
C THR A 147 -21.88 -21.87 -2.25
N GLU A 148 -23.12 -21.36 -2.17
CA GLU A 148 -23.94 -21.09 -3.34
C GLU A 148 -23.29 -20.10 -4.34
N PHE A 149 -22.28 -19.33 -3.91
CA PHE A 149 -21.56 -18.39 -4.76
C PHE A 149 -20.44 -19.05 -5.57
N GLY A 150 -19.97 -20.22 -5.15
CA GLY A 150 -18.94 -20.97 -5.84
C GLY A 150 -18.04 -21.81 -4.92
N ALA A 151 -17.12 -22.53 -5.54
CA ALA A 151 -16.14 -23.35 -4.83
C ALA A 151 -14.99 -22.48 -4.28
N PHE A 152 -14.58 -22.75 -3.06
CA PHE A 152 -13.40 -22.14 -2.47
C PHE A 152 -12.11 -22.71 -3.10
N LYS A 153 -11.30 -21.84 -3.63
CA LYS A 153 -10.00 -22.20 -4.21
C LYS A 153 -8.86 -22.01 -3.22
N THR A 154 -8.95 -20.94 -2.45
CA THR A 154 -7.93 -20.48 -1.51
C THR A 154 -8.55 -20.18 -0.14
N PHE A 155 -7.74 -20.29 0.90
CA PHE A 155 -8.09 -19.88 2.24
C PHE A 155 -7.67 -18.43 2.44
N ASP A 156 -8.57 -17.50 2.16
CA ASP A 156 -8.31 -16.07 2.14
C ASP A 156 -9.51 -15.24 2.63
N GLY A 157 -9.41 -13.91 2.47
CA GLY A 157 -10.48 -12.98 2.84
C GLY A 157 -11.77 -13.15 2.04
N ASP A 158 -11.65 -13.59 0.79
CA ASP A 158 -12.83 -13.82 -0.07
C ASP A 158 -13.68 -14.99 0.46
N MET A 159 -13.03 -16.05 0.97
CA MET A 159 -13.73 -17.15 1.64
C MET A 159 -14.55 -16.66 2.86
N TYR A 160 -13.99 -15.77 3.69
CA TYR A 160 -14.74 -15.20 4.82
C TYR A 160 -15.89 -14.32 4.36
N ARG A 161 -15.69 -13.54 3.31
CA ARG A 161 -16.77 -12.71 2.73
C ARG A 161 -17.91 -13.57 2.22
N ASP A 162 -17.61 -14.62 1.46
CA ASP A 162 -18.62 -15.50 0.91
C ASP A 162 -19.35 -16.27 2.02
N LEU A 163 -18.64 -16.76 3.04
CA LEU A 163 -19.24 -17.39 4.22
C LEU A 163 -20.16 -16.44 4.99
N SER A 164 -19.82 -15.16 5.08
CA SER A 164 -20.61 -14.20 5.87
C SER A 164 -22.00 -13.94 5.28
N THR A 165 -22.15 -14.05 3.97
CA THR A 165 -23.40 -13.79 3.25
C THR A 165 -24.10 -15.05 2.75
N ALA A 166 -23.44 -16.19 2.87
CA ALA A 166 -23.99 -17.47 2.39
C ALA A 166 -25.13 -17.97 3.27
N THR A 167 -26.12 -18.57 2.64
CA THR A 167 -27.20 -19.31 3.32
C THR A 167 -26.92 -20.81 3.38
N ARG A 168 -25.97 -21.29 2.58
CA ARG A 168 -25.53 -22.68 2.53
C ARG A 168 -24.03 -22.77 2.31
N VAL A 169 -23.40 -23.69 3.00
CA VAL A 169 -21.98 -24.04 2.78
C VAL A 169 -21.85 -25.55 2.55
N ASP A 170 -21.08 -25.92 1.56
CA ASP A 170 -20.76 -27.31 1.26
C ASP A 170 -19.42 -27.66 1.92
N ILE A 171 -19.38 -28.77 2.63
CA ILE A 171 -18.23 -29.26 3.39
C ILE A 171 -17.96 -30.74 3.10
N ILE A 172 -16.75 -31.18 3.41
CA ILE A 172 -16.40 -32.61 3.48
C ILE A 172 -16.12 -32.94 4.96
N ARG A 173 -16.89 -33.86 5.51
CA ARG A 173 -16.74 -34.37 6.89
C ARG A 173 -16.48 -35.87 6.84
N GLY A 174 -15.33 -36.29 7.37
CA GLY A 174 -14.95 -37.70 7.36
C GLY A 174 -14.92 -38.31 5.95
N GLY A 175 -14.55 -37.55 4.94
CA GLY A 175 -14.51 -37.96 3.53
C GLY A 175 -15.87 -37.97 2.83
N LYS A 176 -16.95 -37.55 3.48
CA LYS A 176 -18.29 -37.48 2.90
C LYS A 176 -18.71 -36.04 2.65
N PRO A 177 -19.24 -35.72 1.46
CA PRO A 177 -19.78 -34.41 1.19
C PRO A 177 -21.10 -34.20 1.95
N MET A 178 -21.30 -33.02 2.52
CA MET A 178 -22.52 -32.58 3.15
C MET A 178 -22.66 -31.07 3.09
N SER A 179 -23.84 -30.55 3.33
CA SER A 179 -24.11 -29.11 3.35
C SER A 179 -24.64 -28.71 4.72
N LEU A 180 -24.24 -27.54 5.17
CA LEU A 180 -24.76 -26.87 6.36
C LEU A 180 -25.50 -25.60 5.95
N ASN A 181 -26.56 -25.27 6.68
CA ASN A 181 -27.29 -24.02 6.52
C ASN A 181 -26.63 -22.92 7.37
N LEU A 182 -26.51 -21.76 6.80
CA LEU A 182 -25.98 -20.56 7.45
C LEU A 182 -27.06 -19.47 7.53
N PRO A 183 -26.96 -18.52 8.46
CA PRO A 183 -27.96 -17.45 8.60
C PRO A 183 -27.94 -16.42 7.47
N GLY A 184 -26.85 -16.31 6.69
CA GLY A 184 -26.72 -15.39 5.58
C GLY A 184 -26.36 -13.94 5.98
N ASP A 185 -26.11 -13.70 7.26
CA ASP A 185 -25.82 -12.37 7.83
C ASP A 185 -24.76 -12.42 8.94
N LEU A 186 -23.77 -13.32 8.81
CA LEU A 186 -22.67 -13.40 9.76
C LEU A 186 -21.80 -12.14 9.71
N ASP A 187 -21.39 -11.64 10.86
CA ASP A 187 -20.46 -10.50 10.90
C ASP A 187 -19.04 -10.93 10.51
N MET A 188 -18.67 -10.63 9.26
CA MET A 188 -17.36 -10.92 8.72
C MET A 188 -16.23 -10.35 9.60
N LEU A 189 -16.46 -9.22 10.26
CA LEU A 189 -15.42 -8.57 11.05
C LEU A 189 -15.14 -9.35 12.34
N SER A 190 -16.18 -9.88 12.99
CA SER A 190 -16.03 -10.76 14.16
C SER A 190 -15.38 -12.08 13.76
N MET A 191 -15.79 -12.67 12.63
CA MET A 191 -15.21 -13.92 12.11
C MET A 191 -13.67 -13.87 11.97
N ILE A 192 -13.11 -12.69 11.60
CA ILE A 192 -11.69 -12.50 11.36
C ILE A 192 -10.94 -12.04 12.61
N LYS A 193 -11.56 -11.18 13.44
CA LYS A 193 -10.89 -10.54 14.58
C LYS A 193 -10.88 -11.37 15.86
N GLU A 194 -11.83 -12.26 16.03
CA GLU A 194 -11.89 -13.11 17.22
C GLU A 194 -10.71 -14.09 17.29
N SER A 195 -10.35 -14.48 18.50
CA SER A 195 -9.30 -15.47 18.73
C SER A 195 -9.85 -16.60 19.62
N PRO A 196 -10.00 -17.83 19.12
CA PRO A 196 -9.69 -18.28 17.76
C PRO A 196 -10.66 -17.72 16.71
N ARG A 197 -10.19 -17.57 15.48
CA ARG A 197 -11.02 -17.11 14.35
C ARG A 197 -12.17 -18.08 14.08
N PHE A 198 -13.20 -17.61 13.39
CA PHE A 198 -14.34 -18.44 12.99
C PHE A 198 -13.91 -19.77 12.36
N VAL A 199 -12.96 -19.71 11.45
CA VAL A 199 -12.28 -20.87 10.87
C VAL A 199 -10.78 -20.61 10.74
N GLU A 200 -9.98 -21.61 11.02
CA GLU A 200 -8.52 -21.60 10.91
C GLU A 200 -8.03 -22.88 10.24
N VAL A 201 -6.88 -22.80 9.58
CA VAL A 201 -6.22 -24.01 9.07
C VAL A 201 -5.84 -24.90 10.25
N TYR A 202 -6.16 -26.19 10.19
CA TYR A 202 -5.72 -27.12 11.20
C TYR A 202 -4.24 -27.45 10.98
N ILE A 203 -3.42 -27.04 11.93
CA ILE A 203 -1.98 -27.35 11.94
C ILE A 203 -1.73 -28.35 13.09
N PRO A 204 -1.41 -29.61 12.77
CA PRO A 204 -1.11 -30.59 13.81
C PRO A 204 0.20 -30.20 14.53
N LEU A 205 0.19 -30.23 15.86
CA LEU A 205 1.38 -30.06 16.65
C LEU A 205 2.28 -31.29 16.47
N GLN A 206 3.43 -31.13 15.81
CA GLN A 206 4.46 -32.16 15.71
C GLN A 206 5.62 -31.79 16.60
N ILE A 207 6.00 -32.69 17.52
CA ILE A 207 7.19 -32.54 18.35
C ILE A 207 8.33 -33.24 17.62
N ASP A 208 9.20 -32.44 17.02
CA ASP A 208 10.35 -32.95 16.25
C ASP A 208 11.46 -33.49 17.16
N SER A 209 11.75 -32.83 18.29
CA SER A 209 12.71 -33.27 19.26
C SER A 209 12.41 -32.73 20.66
N VAL A 210 12.74 -33.51 21.68
CA VAL A 210 12.74 -33.06 23.07
C VAL A 210 14.19 -32.92 23.50
N MET A 211 14.62 -31.69 23.80
CA MET A 211 15.93 -31.48 24.42
C MET A 211 15.94 -32.15 25.79
N LYS A 212 16.92 -33.03 26.02
CA LYS A 212 17.18 -33.66 27.31
C LYS A 212 17.95 -32.73 28.20
#